data_9af810d5550c994037a0d440ea6ab724
#
_entry.id   9af810d5550c994037a0d440ea6ab724
#
_cell.length_a   1.000
_cell.length_b   1.000
_cell.length_c   1.000
_cell.angle_alpha   90.00
_cell.angle_beta   90.00
_cell.angle_gamma   90.00
#
_symmetry.space_group_name_H-M   'P 1'
#
loop_
_entity.id
_entity.type
_entity.pdbx_description
1 polymer ?
#
loop_
_entity_poly.entity_id
_entity_poly.type
_entity_poly.pdbx_seq_one_letter_code
_entity_poly.pdbx_strand_id
1 'polypeptide(L)'
;MLFRSWATTNPQRRARVMFEFKRLIERDMNTLAEILSSEHGKVIADSKGDIQRGLEVIEFACGIPHMLKGEYTEGAGPGIDIMSMRQPLGVAAGITPFNFPGMIPMWMFGIAIATGNTFLLKPSEKDPTVPVRLAELMMEAGAPSGVLNVVHGDKTARSEEHTSELQSH
;
A
#
# COMPACT_ATOMS: atom_id res chain seq x y z
N MET A 1 -8.41 -11.91 11.95
CA MET A 1 -9.26 -10.93 12.69
C MET A 1 -8.98 -9.48 12.31
N LEU A 2 -7.75 -9.06 12.11
CA LEU A 2 -7.35 -7.65 11.84
C LEU A 2 -7.95 -7.05 10.55
N PHE A 3 -8.01 -7.81 9.46
CA PHE A 3 -8.68 -7.34 8.25
C PHE A 3 -10.11 -6.87 8.53
N ARG A 4 -10.92 -7.65 9.25
CA ARG A 4 -12.33 -7.30 9.50
C ARG A 4 -12.48 -5.96 10.23
N SER A 5 -11.63 -5.68 11.23
CA SER A 5 -11.69 -4.41 11.96
C SER A 5 -11.27 -3.22 11.10
N TRP A 6 -10.24 -3.38 10.25
CA TRP A 6 -9.82 -2.32 9.33
C TRP A 6 -10.84 -2.09 8.22
N ALA A 7 -11.40 -3.13 7.64
CA ALA A 7 -12.44 -3.07 6.62
C ALA A 7 -13.69 -2.32 7.09
N THR A 8 -14.08 -2.51 8.37
CA THR A 8 -15.23 -1.82 8.98
C THR A 8 -14.89 -0.42 9.52
N THR A 9 -13.60 -0.05 9.54
CA THR A 9 -13.19 1.31 9.93
C THR A 9 -13.73 2.32 8.93
N ASN A 10 -14.37 3.37 9.44
CA ASN A 10 -14.92 4.44 8.61
C ASN A 10 -13.86 4.97 7.62
N PRO A 11 -14.20 5.13 6.31
CA PRO A 11 -13.27 5.61 5.29
C PRO A 11 -12.56 6.92 5.64
N GLN A 12 -13.24 7.86 6.31
CA GLN A 12 -12.64 9.12 6.76
C GLN A 12 -11.57 8.91 7.85
N ARG A 13 -11.73 7.90 8.71
CA ARG A 13 -10.69 7.55 9.69
C ARG A 13 -9.48 6.94 9.01
N ARG A 14 -9.69 6.07 8.01
CA ARG A 14 -8.58 5.54 7.21
C ARG A 14 -7.84 6.65 6.47
N ALA A 15 -8.57 7.60 5.87
CA ALA A 15 -7.97 8.76 5.22
C ALA A 15 -7.10 9.60 6.17
N ARG A 16 -7.51 9.80 7.43
CA ARG A 16 -6.70 10.52 8.43
C ARG A 16 -5.37 9.81 8.69
N VAL A 17 -5.36 8.49 8.73
CA VAL A 17 -4.11 7.71 8.82
C VAL A 17 -3.24 7.96 7.59
N MET A 18 -3.82 8.00 6.39
CA MET A 18 -3.07 8.27 5.16
C MET A 18 -2.49 9.71 5.14
N PHE A 19 -3.24 10.71 5.60
CA PHE A 19 -2.74 12.08 5.75
C PHE A 19 -1.56 12.15 6.73
N GLU A 20 -1.66 11.48 7.87
CA GLU A 20 -0.58 11.45 8.84
C GLU A 20 0.63 10.67 8.32
N PHE A 21 0.42 9.56 7.63
CA PHE A 21 1.48 8.81 6.96
C PHE A 21 2.22 9.66 5.93
N LYS A 22 1.49 10.42 5.10
CA LYS A 22 2.07 11.41 4.18
C LYS A 22 2.98 12.38 4.92
N ARG A 23 2.47 13.01 5.98
CA ARG A 23 3.23 13.97 6.80
C ARG A 23 4.50 13.36 7.39
N LEU A 24 4.44 12.11 7.85
CA LEU A 24 5.59 11.40 8.42
C LEU A 24 6.66 11.09 7.36
N ILE A 25 6.27 10.71 6.15
CA ILE A 25 7.21 10.53 5.05
C ILE A 25 7.89 11.87 4.70
N GLU A 26 7.14 12.97 4.63
CA GLU A 26 7.68 14.31 4.37
C GLU A 26 8.68 14.74 5.46
N ARG A 27 8.35 14.47 6.74
CA ARG A 27 9.25 14.70 7.88
C ARG A 27 10.56 13.93 7.74
N ASP A 28 10.48 12.67 7.36
CA ASP A 28 11.62 11.74 7.33
C ASP A 28 12.27 11.62 5.94
N MET A 29 11.90 12.48 4.97
CA MET A 29 12.36 12.41 3.57
C MET A 29 13.88 12.28 3.43
N ASN A 30 14.65 13.05 4.19
CA ASN A 30 16.11 13.01 4.13
C ASN A 30 16.65 11.68 4.64
N THR A 31 16.18 11.22 5.78
CA THR A 31 16.59 9.95 6.38
C THR A 31 16.24 8.76 5.48
N LEU A 32 15.03 8.75 4.92
CA LEU A 32 14.60 7.72 3.98
C LEU A 32 15.48 7.71 2.71
N ALA A 33 15.82 8.89 2.19
CA ALA A 33 16.69 9.00 1.02
C ALA A 33 18.12 8.53 1.31
N GLU A 34 18.66 8.82 2.50
CA GLU A 34 19.97 8.35 2.94
C GLU A 34 20.00 6.82 3.08
N ILE A 35 18.98 6.22 3.70
CA ILE A 35 18.83 4.76 3.80
C ILE A 35 18.78 4.15 2.39
N LEU A 36 17.93 4.70 1.51
CA LEU A 36 17.78 4.20 0.14
C LEU A 36 19.11 4.27 -0.62
N SER A 37 19.79 5.41 -0.55
CA SER A 37 21.09 5.59 -1.22
C SER A 37 22.15 4.62 -0.69
N SER A 38 22.15 4.35 0.61
CA SER A 38 23.14 3.44 1.21
C SER A 38 22.97 1.99 0.78
N GLU A 39 21.76 1.50 0.58
CA GLU A 39 21.48 0.14 0.14
C GLU A 39 21.51 0.01 -1.39
N HIS A 40 20.91 0.93 -2.10
CA HIS A 40 20.74 0.84 -3.55
C HIS A 40 21.94 1.38 -4.33
N GLY A 41 22.66 2.37 -3.79
CA GLY A 41 23.74 3.06 -4.48
C GLY A 41 23.30 4.24 -5.37
N LYS A 42 22.03 4.65 -5.34
CA LYS A 42 21.53 5.86 -6.00
C LYS A 42 22.12 7.11 -5.35
N VAL A 43 22.25 8.20 -6.11
CA VAL A 43 22.53 9.52 -5.52
C VAL A 43 21.32 10.01 -4.73
N ILE A 44 21.53 10.80 -3.70
CA ILE A 44 20.48 11.30 -2.78
C ILE A 44 19.32 11.98 -3.53
N ALA A 45 19.63 12.74 -4.59
CA ALA A 45 18.59 13.39 -5.39
C ALA A 45 17.63 12.40 -6.05
N ASP A 46 18.15 11.30 -6.61
CA ASP A 46 17.34 10.25 -7.22
C ASP A 46 16.55 9.46 -6.17
N SER A 47 17.13 9.22 -4.99
CA SER A 47 16.46 8.59 -3.87
C SER A 47 15.28 9.42 -3.35
N LYS A 48 15.45 10.75 -3.26
CA LYS A 48 14.33 11.66 -2.95
C LYS A 48 13.26 11.63 -4.04
N GLY A 49 13.66 11.57 -5.31
CA GLY A 49 12.74 11.45 -6.44
C GLY A 49 11.93 10.14 -6.41
N ASP A 50 12.55 9.04 -6.01
CA ASP A 50 11.89 7.75 -5.80
C ASP A 50 10.79 7.88 -4.72
N ILE A 51 11.15 8.37 -3.54
CA ILE A 51 10.22 8.53 -2.42
C ILE A 51 9.11 9.52 -2.77
N GLN A 52 9.44 10.63 -3.43
CA GLN A 52 8.47 11.65 -3.83
C GLN A 52 7.38 11.10 -4.75
N ARG A 53 7.74 10.27 -5.74
CA ARG A 53 6.76 9.64 -6.63
C ARG A 53 5.85 8.64 -5.90
N GLY A 54 6.37 7.96 -4.89
CA GLY A 54 5.55 7.14 -4.01
C GLY A 54 4.59 7.98 -3.17
N LEU A 55 5.08 9.10 -2.66
CA LEU A 55 4.32 10.05 -1.85
C LEU A 55 3.13 10.65 -2.62
N GLU A 56 3.27 10.92 -3.92
CA GLU A 56 2.18 11.39 -4.79
C GLU A 56 1.00 10.41 -4.82
N VAL A 57 1.26 9.11 -4.83
CA VAL A 57 0.20 8.10 -4.76
C VAL A 57 -0.42 8.02 -3.35
N ILE A 58 0.37 8.21 -2.30
CA ILE A 58 -0.17 8.33 -0.93
C ILE A 58 -1.07 9.57 -0.81
N GLU A 59 -0.69 10.69 -1.43
CA GLU A 59 -1.51 11.90 -1.49
C GLU A 59 -2.84 11.64 -2.21
N PHE A 60 -2.80 10.98 -3.36
CA PHE A 60 -4.00 10.51 -4.04
C PHE A 60 -4.87 9.62 -3.13
N ALA A 61 -4.25 8.70 -2.39
CA ALA A 61 -4.94 7.79 -1.49
C ALA A 61 -5.67 8.51 -0.34
N CYS A 62 -5.24 9.70 0.05
CA CYS A 62 -5.96 10.54 1.02
C CYS A 62 -7.37 10.91 0.54
N GLY A 63 -7.60 11.00 -0.77
CA GLY A 63 -8.90 11.29 -1.40
C GLY A 63 -9.81 10.08 -1.62
N ILE A 64 -9.36 8.88 -1.30
CA ILE A 64 -10.09 7.62 -1.54
C ILE A 64 -11.53 7.60 -1.01
N PRO A 65 -11.89 8.22 0.13
CA PRO A 65 -13.28 8.23 0.58
C PRO A 65 -14.27 8.74 -0.47
N HIS A 66 -13.87 9.68 -1.33
CA HIS A 66 -14.71 10.19 -2.41
C HIS A 66 -14.88 9.18 -3.56
N MET A 67 -13.89 8.32 -3.78
CA MET A 67 -13.88 7.29 -4.82
C MET A 67 -14.60 6.00 -4.40
N LEU A 68 -14.85 5.82 -3.11
CA LEU A 68 -15.59 4.67 -2.58
C LEU A 68 -17.11 4.81 -2.71
N LYS A 69 -17.59 5.95 -3.20
CA LYS A 69 -19.01 6.14 -3.49
C LYS A 69 -19.48 5.13 -4.53
N GLY A 70 -20.66 4.57 -4.29
CA GLY A 70 -21.37 3.74 -5.25
C GLY A 70 -22.28 4.60 -6.16
N GLU A 71 -23.00 3.91 -7.02
CA GLU A 71 -23.97 4.49 -7.92
C GLU A 71 -25.37 3.99 -7.52
N TYR A 72 -26.39 4.80 -7.81
CA TYR A 72 -27.80 4.47 -7.61
C TYR A 72 -28.57 4.82 -8.90
N THR A 73 -29.42 3.91 -9.33
CA THR A 73 -30.33 4.09 -10.45
C THR A 73 -31.75 3.79 -9.99
N GLU A 74 -32.60 4.80 -9.93
CA GLU A 74 -34.03 4.65 -9.67
C GLU A 74 -34.74 4.19 -10.95
N GLY A 75 -35.70 3.29 -10.81
CA GLY A 75 -36.53 2.83 -11.90
C GLY A 75 -35.77 2.09 -13.01
N ALA A 76 -34.73 1.31 -12.70
CA ALA A 76 -34.02 0.49 -13.66
C ALA A 76 -34.91 -0.59 -14.32
N GLY A 77 -36.08 -0.85 -13.75
CA GLY A 77 -37.16 -1.69 -14.25
C GLY A 77 -38.44 -1.41 -13.47
N PRO A 78 -39.58 -2.00 -13.83
CA PRO A 78 -40.82 -1.83 -13.08
C PRO A 78 -40.67 -2.27 -11.63
N GLY A 79 -40.65 -1.29 -10.68
CA GLY A 79 -40.48 -1.55 -9.25
C GLY A 79 -39.07 -2.01 -8.84
N ILE A 80 -38.05 -1.75 -9.67
CA ILE A 80 -36.67 -2.17 -9.40
C ILE A 80 -35.75 -0.95 -9.40
N ASP A 81 -35.03 -0.76 -8.29
CA ASP A 81 -33.90 0.15 -8.14
C ASP A 81 -32.59 -0.64 -8.05
N ILE A 82 -31.51 -0.10 -8.58
CA ILE A 82 -30.19 -0.70 -8.58
C ILE A 82 -29.21 0.20 -7.82
N MET A 83 -28.42 -0.40 -6.94
CA MET A 83 -27.31 0.28 -6.28
C MET A 83 -26.02 -0.53 -6.40
N SER A 84 -24.89 0.17 -6.50
CA SER A 84 -23.55 -0.42 -6.39
C SER A 84 -22.88 -0.01 -5.08
N MET A 85 -22.14 -0.93 -4.47
CA MET A 85 -21.32 -0.66 -3.28
C MET A 85 -19.91 -1.18 -3.50
N ARG A 86 -18.92 -0.37 -3.11
CA ARG A 86 -17.51 -0.79 -3.13
C ARG A 86 -17.11 -1.35 -1.78
N GLN A 87 -16.57 -2.56 -1.77
CA GLN A 87 -16.14 -3.24 -0.55
C GLN A 87 -14.66 -3.64 -0.66
N PRO A 88 -13.93 -3.72 0.47
CA PRO A 88 -12.57 -4.25 0.49
C PRO A 88 -12.54 -5.71 0.04
N LEU A 89 -11.51 -6.08 -0.72
CA LEU A 89 -11.30 -7.46 -1.18
C LEU A 89 -10.84 -8.39 -0.05
N GLY A 90 -10.07 -7.87 0.90
CA GLY A 90 -9.53 -8.68 1.97
C GLY A 90 -8.06 -8.40 2.26
N VAL A 91 -7.25 -9.43 2.20
CA VAL A 91 -5.81 -9.35 2.29
C VAL A 91 -5.24 -9.25 0.88
N ALA A 92 -4.55 -8.16 0.59
CA ALA A 92 -3.79 -7.99 -0.64
C ALA A 92 -2.30 -8.27 -0.38
N ALA A 93 -1.58 -8.69 -1.40
CA ALA A 93 -0.15 -8.91 -1.32
C ALA A 93 0.58 -8.28 -2.50
N GLY A 94 1.83 -7.88 -2.29
CA GLY A 94 2.69 -7.33 -3.33
C GLY A 94 4.14 -7.75 -3.16
N ILE A 95 4.78 -8.10 -4.27
CA ILE A 95 6.22 -8.36 -4.36
C ILE A 95 6.82 -7.23 -5.17
N THR A 96 7.80 -6.52 -4.60
CA THR A 96 8.38 -5.34 -5.22
C THR A 96 9.84 -5.56 -5.64
N PRO A 97 10.24 -4.94 -6.77
CA PRO A 97 11.60 -5.01 -7.27
C PRO A 97 12.53 -4.08 -6.48
N PHE A 98 13.84 -4.20 -6.76
CA PHE A 98 14.87 -3.40 -6.10
C PHE A 98 15.05 -1.99 -6.69
N ASN A 99 14.67 -1.76 -7.93
CA ASN A 99 15.03 -0.53 -8.64
C ASN A 99 14.31 0.75 -8.14
N PHE A 100 13.17 0.61 -7.43
CA PHE A 100 12.42 1.69 -6.81
C PHE A 100 11.81 1.24 -5.47
N PRO A 101 12.66 1.07 -4.44
CA PRO A 101 12.24 0.45 -3.18
C PRO A 101 11.35 1.35 -2.30
N GLY A 102 11.28 2.64 -2.57
CA GLY A 102 10.31 3.55 -1.94
C GLY A 102 9.01 3.66 -2.72
N MET A 103 9.11 3.97 -4.00
CA MET A 103 7.98 4.26 -4.88
C MET A 103 7.02 3.08 -5.04
N ILE A 104 7.53 1.93 -5.47
CA ILE A 104 6.67 0.80 -5.87
C ILE A 104 5.91 0.20 -4.69
N PRO A 105 6.49 0.01 -3.49
CA PRO A 105 5.72 -0.39 -2.32
C PRO A 105 4.56 0.55 -2.01
N MET A 106 4.79 1.87 -2.02
CA MET A 106 3.76 2.88 -1.76
C MET A 106 2.65 2.86 -2.79
N TRP A 107 2.97 2.60 -4.07
CA TRP A 107 1.97 2.45 -5.13
C TRP A 107 1.02 1.29 -4.88
N MET A 108 1.53 0.18 -4.33
CA MET A 108 0.74 -1.01 -4.06
C MET A 108 -0.07 -0.89 -2.77
N PHE A 109 0.60 -0.70 -1.63
CA PHE A 109 -0.08 -0.74 -0.34
C PHE A 109 -0.92 0.51 -0.05
N GLY A 110 -0.54 1.68 -0.59
CA GLY A 110 -1.24 2.94 -0.32
C GLY A 110 -2.72 2.88 -0.66
N ILE A 111 -3.03 2.50 -1.90
CA ILE A 111 -4.42 2.35 -2.37
C ILE A 111 -5.13 1.20 -1.66
N ALA A 112 -4.46 0.05 -1.50
CA ALA A 112 -5.05 -1.11 -0.85
C ALA A 112 -5.48 -0.81 0.59
N ILE A 113 -4.64 -0.16 1.38
CA ILE A 113 -4.92 0.20 2.77
C ILE A 113 -6.01 1.27 2.85
N ALA A 114 -5.95 2.31 2.04
CA ALA A 114 -6.96 3.38 2.02
C ALA A 114 -8.36 2.85 1.67
N THR A 115 -8.44 1.86 0.78
CA THR A 115 -9.71 1.21 0.42
C THR A 115 -10.22 0.19 1.45
N GLY A 116 -9.46 -0.06 2.53
CA GLY A 116 -9.88 -0.91 3.66
C GLY A 116 -9.35 -2.34 3.62
N ASN A 117 -8.40 -2.64 2.72
CA ASN A 117 -7.69 -3.91 2.72
C ASN A 117 -6.53 -3.90 3.73
N THR A 118 -6.07 -5.06 4.14
CA THR A 118 -4.75 -5.24 4.75
C THR A 118 -3.76 -5.65 3.68
N PHE A 119 -2.48 -5.38 3.90
CA PHE A 119 -1.46 -5.61 2.88
C PHE A 119 -0.27 -6.40 3.43
N LEU A 120 0.17 -7.38 2.65
CA LEU A 120 1.39 -8.14 2.87
C LEU A 120 2.42 -7.74 1.80
N LEU A 121 3.49 -7.10 2.21
CA LEU A 121 4.56 -6.63 1.35
C LEU A 121 5.78 -7.53 1.45
N LYS A 122 6.22 -8.07 0.32
CA LYS A 122 7.53 -8.70 0.19
C LYS A 122 8.45 -7.77 -0.61
N PRO A 123 9.31 -6.97 0.06
CA PRO A 123 10.28 -6.12 -0.64
C PRO A 123 11.40 -6.95 -1.28
N SER A 124 12.20 -6.28 -2.10
CA SER A 124 13.46 -6.86 -2.57
C SER A 124 14.38 -7.20 -1.39
N GLU A 125 15.08 -8.31 -1.50
CA GLU A 125 16.12 -8.70 -0.55
C GLU A 125 17.38 -7.84 -0.61
N LYS A 126 17.52 -7.01 -1.67
CA LYS A 126 18.70 -6.17 -1.90
C LYS A 126 18.65 -4.85 -1.14
N ASP A 127 17.45 -4.31 -0.94
CA ASP A 127 17.21 -2.99 -0.35
C ASP A 127 15.90 -2.94 0.44
N PRO A 128 15.78 -3.76 1.50
CA PRO A 128 14.53 -3.93 2.23
C PRO A 128 14.27 -2.84 3.28
N THR A 129 15.25 -2.01 3.64
CA THR A 129 15.16 -1.16 4.84
C THR A 129 14.15 -0.03 4.66
N VAL A 130 14.09 0.61 3.48
CA VAL A 130 13.06 1.65 3.23
C VAL A 130 11.64 1.09 3.31
N PRO A 131 11.28 -0.03 2.65
CA PRO A 131 9.98 -0.67 2.83
C PRO A 131 9.62 -1.00 4.30
N VAL A 132 10.58 -1.49 5.09
CA VAL A 132 10.38 -1.74 6.53
C VAL A 132 10.10 -0.43 7.27
N ARG A 133 10.91 0.61 7.01
CA ARG A 133 10.71 1.93 7.63
C ARG A 133 9.36 2.53 7.28
N LEU A 134 8.89 2.36 6.03
CA LEU A 134 7.56 2.79 5.62
C LEU A 134 6.44 2.06 6.41
N ALA A 135 6.62 0.77 6.69
CA ALA A 135 5.66 0.03 7.51
C ALA A 135 5.64 0.52 8.97
N GLU A 136 6.79 0.87 9.53
CA GLU A 136 6.88 1.49 10.86
C GLU A 136 6.18 2.86 10.89
N LEU A 137 6.42 3.70 9.87
CA LEU A 137 5.74 4.99 9.75
C LEU A 137 4.22 4.85 9.58
N MET A 138 3.75 3.79 8.91
CA MET A 138 2.33 3.51 8.80
C MET A 138 1.71 3.20 10.16
N MET A 139 2.40 2.46 11.03
CA MET A 139 1.97 2.23 12.42
C MET A 139 2.04 3.52 13.25
N GLU A 140 3.11 4.31 13.10
CA GLU A 140 3.24 5.63 13.74
C GLU A 140 2.09 6.58 13.33
N ALA A 141 1.64 6.51 12.09
CA ALA A 141 0.49 7.25 11.57
C ALA A 141 -0.86 6.80 12.16
N GLY A 142 -0.88 5.75 12.96
CA GLY A 142 -2.06 5.24 13.64
C GLY A 142 -2.77 4.08 12.93
N ALA A 143 -2.15 3.47 11.92
CA ALA A 143 -2.67 2.21 11.39
C ALA A 143 -2.51 1.11 12.45
N PRO A 144 -3.54 0.30 12.71
CA PRO A 144 -3.41 -0.83 13.61
C PRO A 144 -2.31 -1.80 13.16
N SER A 145 -1.61 -2.41 14.13
CA SER A 145 -0.66 -3.49 13.84
C SER A 145 -1.33 -4.57 12.99
N GLY A 146 -0.64 -5.00 11.92
CA GLY A 146 -1.15 -6.01 11.00
C GLY A 146 -1.94 -5.47 9.80
N VAL A 147 -2.15 -4.14 9.70
CA VAL A 147 -2.73 -3.53 8.48
C VAL A 147 -1.71 -3.55 7.35
N LEU A 148 -0.46 -3.22 7.63
CA LEU A 148 0.68 -3.39 6.72
C LEU A 148 1.68 -4.34 7.36
N ASN A 149 2.02 -5.42 6.67
CA ASN A 149 2.98 -6.41 7.12
C ASN A 149 4.10 -6.54 6.10
N VAL A 150 5.32 -6.71 6.56
CA VAL A 150 6.49 -6.97 5.71
C VAL A 150 7.01 -8.35 5.97
N VAL A 151 7.23 -9.11 4.91
CA VAL A 151 7.88 -10.43 4.95
C VAL A 151 9.12 -10.40 4.06
N HIS A 152 10.17 -11.05 4.52
CA HIS A 152 11.42 -11.16 3.78
C HIS A 152 11.52 -12.52 3.11
N GLY A 153 12.28 -12.59 2.03
CA GLY A 153 12.59 -13.82 1.30
C GLY A 153 13.29 -13.50 0.00
N ASP A 154 14.01 -14.48 -0.51
CA ASP A 154 14.69 -14.42 -1.80
C ASP A 154 13.83 -15.03 -2.94
N LYS A 155 14.50 -15.31 -4.09
CA LYS A 155 13.84 -15.93 -5.23
C LYS A 155 13.32 -17.35 -4.91
N THR A 156 13.94 -18.07 -3.98
CA THR A 156 13.52 -19.43 -3.61
C THR A 156 12.17 -19.39 -2.92
N ALA A 157 11.99 -18.46 -1.97
CA ALA A 157 10.71 -18.24 -1.30
C ALA A 157 9.59 -17.75 -2.25
N ARG A 158 9.97 -17.23 -3.44
CA ARG A 158 9.03 -16.67 -4.43
C ARG A 158 8.63 -17.67 -5.52
N SER A 159 9.48 -18.63 -5.86
CA SER A 159 9.37 -19.40 -7.11
C SER A 159 8.82 -20.82 -6.96
N GLU A 160 8.69 -21.35 -5.75
CA GLU A 160 8.32 -22.77 -5.61
C GLU A 160 6.82 -23.07 -5.82
N GLU A 161 5.93 -22.12 -5.65
CA GLU A 161 4.48 -22.39 -5.80
C GLU A 161 3.87 -21.95 -7.15
N HIS A 162 4.42 -20.96 -7.84
CA HIS A 162 3.78 -20.44 -9.06
C HIS A 162 4.25 -21.06 -10.38
N THR A 163 5.36 -21.77 -10.41
CA THR A 163 5.86 -22.40 -11.65
C THR A 163 5.14 -23.69 -11.99
N SER A 164 4.53 -24.36 -11.03
CA SER A 164 3.80 -25.63 -11.26
C SER A 164 2.38 -25.38 -11.78
N GLU A 165 1.73 -24.29 -11.42
CA GLU A 165 0.35 -24.00 -11.85
C GLU A 165 0.25 -23.37 -13.25
N LEU A 166 1.28 -22.61 -13.67
CA LEU A 166 1.31 -22.00 -15.02
C LEU A 166 1.71 -22.98 -16.13
N GLN A 167 2.21 -24.18 -15.80
CA GLN A 167 2.57 -25.22 -16.79
C GLN A 167 1.50 -26.28 -17.01
N SER A 168 0.37 -26.20 -16.33
CA SER A 168 -0.70 -27.21 -16.40
C SER A 168 -1.92 -26.80 -17.23
N HIS A 169 -1.84 -25.73 -18.04
CA HIS A 169 -2.92 -25.34 -18.95
C HIS A 169 -2.40 -25.07 -20.35
#